data_4a2851cb6e99e6dbf5f036791415aa88
#
_entry.id   4a2851cb6e99e6dbf5f036791415aa88
#
_cell.length_a   1.000
_cell.length_b   1.000
_cell.length_c   1.000
_cell.angle_alpha   90.00
_cell.angle_beta   90.00
_cell.angle_gamma   90.00
#
_symmetry.space_group_name_H-M   'P 1'
#
loop_
_entity.id
_entity.type
_entity.pdbx_description
1 polymer ?
#
loop_
_entity_poly.entity_id
_entity_poly.type
_entity_poly.pdbx_seq_one_letter_code
_entity_poly.pdbx_strand_id
1 'polypeptide(L)'
;GSPQSYMGSEIAIDVLAAKMGIDPFDIREMNCYKESEGSTIPTGYPPEVYCEEELFKTARPLYEAAKKRVAEKNAASDGKIKYGIGVSLGVYGCGLDGVDTSNAFAELNPDGTVTMYAAWEDHGQGADMGVLVSSHETLRQAGIRPEQIKLVMNDTKTCPNAGPAGGSRSQVMSGNACRLAAENLVAAMKKEDGTFRTYDEMVAEGLATKYEGNWVTTFCADHPIDQDTAQGDPFATYMYTIFLPEVAVNTETGKVKVEKFTCVADVGTIMNRLLVEGNFYGGLVQGIGLALTEDFEDLNHDTSLKNCGILYPNDAPDDIELHFNETYRPSGPYGAAGCGEAPLDAPHPAILNAIYNATGARITRVPARPEKVLAALKELEK
;
A
#
# COMPACT_ATOMS: atom_id res chain seq x y z
N GLY A 1 11.02 -6.32 2.99
CA GLY A 1 12.31 -5.56 2.96
C GLY A 1 12.15 -4.06 2.79
N SER A 2 11.03 -3.55 2.24
CA SER A 2 10.86 -2.10 2.00
C SER A 2 11.00 -1.23 3.25
N PRO A 3 10.43 -1.56 4.43
CA PRO A 3 10.59 -0.72 5.61
C PRO A 3 12.05 -0.46 5.98
N GLN A 4 12.92 -1.46 5.86
CA GLN A 4 14.35 -1.28 6.17
C GLN A 4 15.03 -0.31 5.19
N SER A 5 14.68 -0.37 3.92
CA SER A 5 15.24 0.53 2.90
C SER A 5 14.78 1.96 3.12
N TYR A 6 13.48 2.16 3.37
CA TYR A 6 12.92 3.49 3.64
C TYR A 6 13.45 4.11 4.92
N MET A 7 13.75 3.31 5.95
CA MET A 7 14.40 3.80 7.16
C MET A 7 15.70 4.55 6.82
N GLY A 8 16.52 3.98 5.95
CA GLY A 8 17.80 4.58 5.55
C GLY A 8 17.62 5.81 4.64
N SER A 9 16.85 5.66 3.56
CA SER A 9 16.70 6.69 2.53
C SER A 9 15.96 7.92 3.04
N GLU A 10 14.83 7.74 3.73
CA GLU A 10 14.00 8.85 4.19
C GLU A 10 14.62 9.64 5.36
N ILE A 11 15.39 8.98 6.21
CA ILE A 11 16.22 9.68 7.23
C ILE A 11 17.35 10.46 6.55
N ALA A 12 18.01 9.88 5.53
CA ALA A 12 19.10 10.55 4.82
C ALA A 12 18.61 11.81 4.09
N ILE A 13 17.44 11.75 3.43
CA ILE A 13 16.83 12.91 2.77
C ILE A 13 16.51 14.02 3.79
N ASP A 14 15.97 13.65 4.95
CA ASP A 14 15.65 14.60 6.01
C ASP A 14 16.92 15.24 6.63
N VAL A 15 17.99 14.47 6.80
CA VAL A 15 19.31 15.00 7.21
C VAL A 15 19.87 15.96 6.15
N LEU A 16 19.72 15.65 4.87
CA LEU A 16 20.15 16.51 3.77
C LEU A 16 19.34 17.81 3.77
N ALA A 17 18.03 17.74 3.89
CA ALA A 17 17.14 18.89 3.99
C ALA A 17 17.58 19.85 5.13
N ALA A 18 17.80 19.29 6.32
CA ALA A 18 18.27 20.06 7.48
C ALA A 18 19.62 20.74 7.24
N LYS A 19 20.60 20.05 6.63
CA LYS A 19 21.91 20.61 6.28
C LYS A 19 21.85 21.70 5.22
N MET A 20 20.91 21.60 4.30
CA MET A 20 20.70 22.59 3.23
C MET A 20 19.80 23.76 3.67
N GLY A 21 19.15 23.67 4.83
CA GLY A 21 18.17 24.66 5.28
C GLY A 21 16.89 24.66 4.44
N ILE A 22 16.55 23.53 3.82
CA ILE A 22 15.35 23.33 3.00
C ILE A 22 14.29 22.61 3.85
N ASP A 23 13.01 22.99 3.67
CA ASP A 23 11.91 22.28 4.31
C ASP A 23 11.90 20.80 3.85
N PRO A 24 11.77 19.83 4.77
CA PRO A 24 11.81 18.40 4.41
C PRO A 24 10.68 17.95 3.47
N PHE A 25 9.56 18.67 3.43
CA PHE A 25 8.51 18.43 2.44
C PHE A 25 8.94 18.98 1.08
N ASP A 26 9.50 20.18 1.02
CA ASP A 26 9.91 20.85 -0.21
C ASP A 26 10.99 20.07 -0.96
N ILE A 27 11.99 19.52 -0.25
CA ILE A 27 13.04 18.73 -0.90
C ILE A 27 12.47 17.47 -1.59
N ARG A 28 11.44 16.85 -1.00
CA ARG A 28 10.76 15.68 -1.60
C ARG A 28 9.91 16.08 -2.81
N GLU A 29 9.14 17.16 -2.69
CA GLU A 29 8.34 17.70 -3.80
C GLU A 29 9.21 18.14 -4.99
N MET A 30 10.37 18.76 -4.73
CA MET A 30 11.32 19.14 -5.78
C MET A 30 11.87 17.93 -6.55
N ASN A 31 11.99 16.78 -5.90
CA ASN A 31 12.58 15.55 -6.45
C ASN A 31 11.53 14.48 -6.82
N CYS A 32 10.24 14.80 -6.82
CA CYS A 32 9.22 13.86 -7.25
C CYS A 32 9.32 13.53 -8.76
N TYR A 33 8.78 12.41 -9.16
CA TYR A 33 8.78 12.00 -10.57
C TYR A 33 7.81 12.88 -11.38
N LYS A 34 8.32 13.45 -12.48
CA LYS A 34 7.59 14.36 -13.35
C LYS A 34 7.69 13.94 -14.80
N GLU A 35 6.55 13.79 -15.45
CA GLU A 35 6.50 13.47 -16.88
C GLU A 35 7.18 14.54 -17.74
N SER A 36 6.97 15.84 -17.40
CA SER A 36 7.55 16.99 -18.10
C SER A 36 9.07 17.01 -18.10
N GLU A 37 9.70 16.35 -17.12
CA GLU A 37 11.15 16.25 -16.99
C GLU A 37 11.69 14.90 -17.51
N GLY A 38 10.80 13.97 -17.94
CA GLY A 38 11.17 12.62 -18.35
C GLY A 38 11.80 11.81 -17.19
N SER A 39 11.31 12.02 -15.97
CA SER A 39 11.84 11.35 -14.78
C SER A 39 11.70 9.83 -14.90
N THR A 40 12.71 9.12 -14.39
CA THR A 40 12.70 7.66 -14.29
C THR A 40 12.76 7.22 -12.84
N ILE A 41 12.19 6.05 -12.55
CA ILE A 41 12.43 5.37 -11.28
C ILE A 41 13.90 4.92 -11.17
N PRO A 42 14.39 4.54 -9.99
CA PRO A 42 15.79 4.17 -9.80
C PRO A 42 16.30 3.05 -10.72
N THR A 43 15.42 2.23 -11.25
CA THR A 43 15.76 1.16 -12.20
C THR A 43 15.90 1.65 -13.66
N GLY A 44 15.83 2.96 -13.91
CA GLY A 44 16.13 3.59 -15.21
C GLY A 44 14.94 3.67 -16.18
N TYR A 45 13.76 3.21 -15.78
CA TYR A 45 12.55 3.24 -16.60
C TYR A 45 11.55 4.27 -16.09
N PRO A 46 10.68 4.84 -16.94
CA PRO A 46 9.60 5.69 -16.50
C PRO A 46 8.60 4.89 -15.66
N PRO A 47 7.97 5.48 -14.63
CA PRO A 47 6.83 4.81 -13.96
C PRO A 47 5.66 4.66 -14.95
N GLU A 48 4.80 3.65 -14.74
CA GLU A 48 3.60 3.46 -15.57
C GLU A 48 2.74 4.72 -15.64
N VAL A 49 2.64 5.45 -14.51
CA VAL A 49 1.91 6.72 -14.41
C VAL A 49 2.69 7.70 -13.54
N TYR A 50 2.62 8.97 -13.92
CA TYR A 50 3.18 10.10 -13.15
C TYR A 50 2.06 10.72 -12.31
N CYS A 51 2.03 10.45 -11.01
CA CYS A 51 0.98 10.95 -10.11
C CYS A 51 1.53 11.66 -8.87
N GLU A 52 2.85 11.71 -8.67
CA GLU A 52 3.45 12.30 -7.47
C GLU A 52 3.20 13.80 -7.35
N GLU A 53 3.23 14.55 -8.45
CA GLU A 53 2.93 16.00 -8.40
C GLU A 53 1.53 16.28 -7.83
N GLU A 54 0.51 15.51 -8.27
CA GLU A 54 -0.85 15.64 -7.73
C GLU A 54 -0.94 15.12 -6.29
N LEU A 55 -0.14 14.10 -5.93
CA LEU A 55 -0.05 13.62 -4.55
C LEU A 55 0.51 14.70 -3.62
N PHE A 56 1.60 15.35 -3.99
CA PHE A 56 2.17 16.48 -3.25
C PHE A 56 1.22 17.67 -3.16
N LYS A 57 0.50 17.97 -4.24
CA LYS A 57 -0.51 19.04 -4.26
C LYS A 57 -1.67 18.77 -3.29
N THR A 58 -2.10 17.51 -3.16
CA THR A 58 -3.09 17.08 -2.17
C THR A 58 -2.51 17.17 -0.75
N ALA A 59 -1.26 16.77 -0.54
CA ALA A 59 -0.62 16.73 0.76
C ALA A 59 -0.19 18.11 1.30
N ARG A 60 0.16 19.06 0.43
CA ARG A 60 0.68 20.40 0.81
C ARG A 60 -0.20 21.14 1.83
N PRO A 61 -1.50 21.35 1.59
CA PRO A 61 -2.35 22.06 2.54
C PRO A 61 -2.48 21.32 3.89
N LEU A 62 -2.41 19.99 3.89
CA LEU A 62 -2.47 19.17 5.09
C LEU A 62 -1.19 19.30 5.92
N TYR A 63 -0.04 19.32 5.26
CA TYR A 63 1.26 19.55 5.88
C TYR A 63 1.36 20.95 6.50
N GLU A 64 0.96 21.99 5.78
CA GLU A 64 0.97 23.37 6.30
C GLU A 64 0.00 23.53 7.49
N ALA A 65 -1.17 22.90 7.44
CA ALA A 65 -2.10 22.87 8.56
C ALA A 65 -1.50 22.15 9.79
N ALA A 66 -0.78 21.05 9.59
CA ALA A 66 -0.08 20.33 10.65
C ALA A 66 1.04 21.17 11.27
N LYS A 67 1.86 21.85 10.46
CA LYS A 67 2.89 22.79 10.94
C LYS A 67 2.29 23.88 11.84
N LYS A 68 1.13 24.42 11.44
CA LYS A 68 0.43 25.43 12.24
C LYS A 68 -0.03 24.87 13.58
N ARG A 69 -0.69 23.67 13.60
CA ARG A 69 -1.11 23.01 14.85
C ARG A 69 0.07 22.74 15.78
N VAL A 70 1.18 22.24 15.24
CA VAL A 70 2.42 21.95 15.98
C VAL A 70 2.99 23.24 16.58
N ALA A 71 3.04 24.34 15.84
CA ALA A 71 3.51 25.63 16.33
C ALA A 71 2.62 26.18 17.46
N GLU A 72 1.30 26.10 17.32
CA GLU A 72 0.33 26.52 18.34
C GLU A 72 0.48 25.70 19.63
N LYS A 73 0.63 24.35 19.52
CA LYS A 73 0.87 23.47 20.66
C LYS A 73 2.18 23.77 21.37
N ASN A 74 3.27 24.01 20.62
CA ASN A 74 4.56 24.37 21.19
C ASN A 74 4.50 25.74 21.90
N ALA A 75 3.77 26.73 21.35
CA ALA A 75 3.60 28.03 21.98
C ALA A 75 2.80 27.96 23.32
N ALA A 76 1.92 26.97 23.44
CA ALA A 76 1.13 26.74 24.64
C ALA A 76 1.79 25.78 25.66
N SER A 77 2.87 25.08 25.27
CA SER A 77 3.59 24.12 26.10
C SER A 77 4.48 24.81 27.13
N ASP A 78 4.66 24.17 28.29
CA ASP A 78 5.66 24.57 29.29
C ASP A 78 7.11 24.15 28.93
N GLY A 79 7.31 23.57 27.75
CA GLY A 79 8.59 23.10 27.24
C GLY A 79 8.94 21.66 27.60
N LYS A 80 8.19 21.00 28.49
CA LYS A 80 8.39 19.59 28.84
C LYS A 80 7.88 18.65 27.74
N ILE A 81 6.79 19.03 27.09
CA ILE A 81 6.29 18.36 25.90
C ILE A 81 6.62 19.23 24.69
N LYS A 82 7.34 18.63 23.74
CA LYS A 82 7.62 19.25 22.45
C LYS A 82 6.88 18.52 21.35
N TYR A 83 6.30 19.29 20.44
CA TYR A 83 5.52 18.76 19.34
C TYR A 83 6.28 18.90 18.03
N GLY A 84 6.11 17.93 17.13
CA GLY A 84 6.75 17.95 15.83
C GLY A 84 5.88 17.28 14.76
N ILE A 85 6.13 17.67 13.52
CA ILE A 85 5.58 17.07 12.30
C ILE A 85 6.71 16.45 11.51
N GLY A 86 6.52 15.23 11.03
CA GLY A 86 7.44 14.56 10.13
C GLY A 86 6.87 14.40 8.75
N VAL A 87 7.74 14.06 7.81
CA VAL A 87 7.35 13.70 6.44
C VAL A 87 8.23 12.58 5.94
N SER A 88 7.63 11.65 5.21
CA SER A 88 8.32 10.68 4.37
C SER A 88 7.50 10.38 3.12
N LEU A 89 8.16 9.86 2.09
CA LEU A 89 7.58 9.43 0.83
C LEU A 89 7.80 7.92 0.68
N GLY A 90 6.76 7.17 0.32
CA GLY A 90 6.84 5.77 -0.06
C GLY A 90 6.46 5.58 -1.52
N VAL A 91 7.26 4.80 -2.24
CA VAL A 91 7.01 4.36 -3.61
C VAL A 91 7.20 2.85 -3.66
N TYR A 92 6.14 2.09 -3.83
CA TYR A 92 6.21 0.63 -3.77
C TYR A 92 5.70 -0.02 -5.05
N GLY A 93 6.50 -0.94 -5.62
CA GLY A 93 6.12 -1.69 -6.82
C GLY A 93 5.12 -2.80 -6.52
N CYS A 94 4.11 -2.94 -7.37
CA CYS A 94 3.12 -4.03 -7.30
C CYS A 94 3.58 -5.19 -8.16
N GLY A 95 3.95 -6.30 -7.54
CA GLY A 95 4.35 -7.51 -8.24
C GLY A 95 5.55 -8.21 -7.62
N LEU A 96 5.88 -9.33 -8.19
CA LEU A 96 7.18 -9.99 -8.03
C LEU A 96 8.11 -9.44 -9.12
N ASP A 97 9.40 -9.40 -8.81
CA ASP A 97 10.42 -8.98 -9.76
C ASP A 97 10.39 -9.86 -11.04
N GLY A 98 10.19 -9.22 -12.20
CA GLY A 98 10.15 -9.88 -13.50
C GLY A 98 8.75 -10.35 -13.93
N VAL A 99 8.72 -11.39 -14.77
CA VAL A 99 7.46 -11.94 -15.30
C VAL A 99 6.66 -12.61 -14.21
N ASP A 100 5.44 -12.15 -14.01
CA ASP A 100 4.50 -12.68 -13.04
C ASP A 100 3.22 -13.13 -13.73
N THR A 101 2.52 -14.11 -13.15
CA THR A 101 1.29 -14.67 -13.71
C THR A 101 0.28 -15.03 -12.64
N SER A 102 -1.00 -14.94 -12.99
CA SER A 102 -2.10 -15.45 -12.17
C SER A 102 -3.20 -16.00 -13.04
N ASN A 103 -3.95 -16.99 -12.50
CA ASN A 103 -5.05 -17.64 -13.17
C ASN A 103 -6.30 -17.66 -12.27
N ALA A 104 -7.49 -17.63 -12.90
CA ALA A 104 -8.78 -17.81 -12.25
C ALA A 104 -9.74 -18.55 -13.20
N PHE A 105 -10.82 -19.15 -12.66
CA PHE A 105 -11.92 -19.64 -13.47
C PHE A 105 -13.24 -18.98 -13.08
N ALA A 106 -14.11 -18.78 -14.06
CA ALA A 106 -15.52 -18.41 -13.90
C ALA A 106 -16.39 -19.49 -14.52
N GLU A 107 -17.36 -20.02 -13.75
CA GLU A 107 -18.25 -21.10 -14.18
C GLU A 107 -19.71 -20.70 -13.98
N LEU A 108 -20.51 -20.72 -15.06
CA LEU A 108 -21.95 -20.58 -14.98
C LEU A 108 -22.57 -21.90 -14.50
N ASN A 109 -23.38 -21.84 -13.45
CA ASN A 109 -24.04 -23.01 -12.85
C ASN A 109 -25.47 -23.22 -13.40
N PRO A 110 -26.02 -24.44 -13.28
CA PRO A 110 -27.41 -24.73 -13.72
C PRO A 110 -28.48 -23.87 -13.06
N ASP A 111 -28.22 -23.36 -11.84
CA ASP A 111 -29.12 -22.49 -11.08
C ASP A 111 -29.01 -20.98 -11.49
N GLY A 112 -28.20 -20.67 -12.50
CA GLY A 112 -27.94 -19.31 -12.96
C GLY A 112 -27.01 -18.50 -12.08
N THR A 113 -26.38 -19.14 -11.07
CA THR A 113 -25.28 -18.52 -10.32
C THR A 113 -23.95 -18.69 -11.04
N VAL A 114 -22.94 -17.88 -10.69
CA VAL A 114 -21.57 -18.01 -11.19
C VAL A 114 -20.64 -18.39 -10.06
N THR A 115 -19.83 -19.43 -10.26
CA THR A 115 -18.74 -19.78 -9.32
C THR A 115 -17.41 -19.22 -9.84
N MET A 116 -16.75 -18.44 -9.02
CA MET A 116 -15.36 -18.01 -9.24
C MET A 116 -14.42 -18.94 -8.47
N TYR A 117 -13.39 -19.43 -9.15
CA TYR A 117 -12.31 -20.23 -8.55
C TYR A 117 -11.03 -19.41 -8.59
N ALA A 118 -10.49 -19.10 -7.44
CA ALA A 118 -9.26 -18.29 -7.32
C ALA A 118 -8.39 -18.78 -6.16
N ALA A 119 -7.09 -18.69 -6.31
CA ALA A 119 -6.11 -19.01 -5.26
C ALA A 119 -5.45 -17.72 -4.73
N TRP A 120 -6.25 -16.70 -4.49
CA TRP A 120 -5.83 -15.45 -3.87
C TRP A 120 -5.96 -15.58 -2.35
N GLU A 121 -4.83 -15.75 -1.65
CA GLU A 121 -4.82 -16.01 -0.22
C GLU A 121 -5.30 -14.80 0.58
N ASP A 122 -6.22 -15.06 1.51
CA ASP A 122 -6.68 -14.08 2.48
C ASP A 122 -5.92 -14.23 3.82
N HIS A 123 -5.18 -13.19 4.20
CA HIS A 123 -4.48 -13.10 5.49
C HIS A 123 -5.25 -12.23 6.49
N GLY A 124 -6.49 -11.85 6.15
CA GLY A 124 -7.30 -10.84 6.82
C GLY A 124 -7.42 -9.53 6.04
N GLN A 125 -6.74 -9.39 4.87
CA GLN A 125 -6.76 -8.20 4.03
C GLN A 125 -7.97 -8.13 3.09
N GLY A 126 -8.83 -9.16 3.04
CA GLY A 126 -10.08 -9.16 2.28
C GLY A 126 -9.95 -9.64 0.84
N ALA A 127 -9.10 -10.64 0.57
CA ALA A 127 -8.92 -11.23 -0.76
C ALA A 127 -10.22 -11.79 -1.36
N ASP A 128 -11.06 -12.43 -0.54
CA ASP A 128 -12.36 -12.96 -0.99
C ASP A 128 -13.23 -11.84 -1.60
N MET A 129 -13.25 -10.68 -0.96
CA MET A 129 -13.96 -9.51 -1.49
C MET A 129 -13.26 -8.94 -2.72
N GLY A 130 -11.95 -9.05 -2.81
CA GLY A 130 -11.17 -8.68 -4.00
C GLY A 130 -11.60 -9.51 -5.22
N VAL A 131 -11.73 -10.83 -5.07
CA VAL A 131 -12.25 -11.72 -6.12
C VAL A 131 -13.69 -11.33 -6.50
N LEU A 132 -14.57 -11.13 -5.52
CA LEU A 132 -15.96 -10.77 -5.75
C LEU A 132 -16.08 -9.47 -6.56
N VAL A 133 -15.40 -8.40 -6.12
CA VAL A 133 -15.48 -7.08 -6.75
C VAL A 133 -14.89 -7.10 -8.16
N SER A 134 -13.70 -7.72 -8.33
CA SER A 134 -13.04 -7.82 -9.64
C SER A 134 -13.86 -8.63 -10.66
N SER A 135 -14.63 -9.60 -10.21
CA SER A 135 -15.49 -10.41 -11.09
C SER A 135 -16.84 -9.75 -11.36
N HIS A 136 -17.46 -9.19 -10.33
CA HIS A 136 -18.81 -8.63 -10.42
C HIS A 136 -18.89 -7.45 -11.40
N GLU A 137 -17.89 -6.60 -11.46
CA GLU A 137 -17.88 -5.45 -12.36
C GLU A 137 -18.08 -5.86 -13.84
N THR A 138 -17.54 -7.02 -14.24
CA THR A 138 -17.80 -7.61 -15.54
C THR A 138 -19.12 -8.39 -15.59
N LEU A 139 -19.38 -9.25 -14.60
CA LEU A 139 -20.54 -10.14 -14.59
C LEU A 139 -21.88 -9.40 -14.52
N ARG A 140 -21.92 -8.21 -13.93
CA ARG A 140 -23.14 -7.37 -13.86
C ARG A 140 -23.70 -7.02 -15.24
N GLN A 141 -22.87 -7.03 -16.29
CA GLN A 141 -23.32 -6.81 -17.66
C GLN A 141 -24.29 -7.88 -18.15
N ALA A 142 -24.12 -9.13 -17.66
CA ALA A 142 -25.02 -10.25 -17.89
C ALA A 142 -26.16 -10.34 -16.86
N GLY A 143 -26.36 -9.32 -16.02
CA GLY A 143 -27.41 -9.30 -15.00
C GLY A 143 -27.10 -10.12 -13.75
N ILE A 144 -25.87 -10.62 -13.59
CA ILE A 144 -25.45 -11.38 -12.40
C ILE A 144 -25.25 -10.40 -11.24
N ARG A 145 -25.94 -10.62 -10.12
CA ARG A 145 -25.82 -9.81 -8.90
C ARG A 145 -24.76 -10.40 -7.98
N PRO A 146 -24.19 -9.62 -7.03
CA PRO A 146 -23.17 -10.10 -6.09
C PRO A 146 -23.57 -11.39 -5.34
N GLU A 147 -24.83 -11.49 -4.91
CA GLU A 147 -25.35 -12.65 -4.18
C GLU A 147 -25.44 -13.93 -5.04
N GLN A 148 -25.33 -13.80 -6.33
CA GLN A 148 -25.30 -14.91 -7.30
C GLN A 148 -23.87 -15.37 -7.60
N ILE A 149 -22.85 -14.72 -7.05
CA ILE A 149 -21.44 -15.12 -7.22
C ILE A 149 -21.03 -15.96 -6.03
N LYS A 150 -20.68 -17.21 -6.29
CA LYS A 150 -20.13 -18.15 -5.32
C LYS A 150 -18.60 -18.12 -5.43
N LEU A 151 -17.91 -18.14 -4.30
CA LEU A 151 -16.44 -18.16 -4.27
C LEU A 151 -15.95 -19.53 -3.82
N VAL A 152 -15.05 -20.11 -4.60
CA VAL A 152 -14.22 -21.25 -4.21
C VAL A 152 -12.80 -20.73 -4.13
N MET A 153 -12.29 -20.62 -2.90
CA MET A 153 -11.01 -19.97 -2.62
C MET A 153 -9.98 -20.97 -2.11
N ASN A 154 -8.78 -20.90 -2.67
CA ASN A 154 -7.59 -21.59 -2.16
C ASN A 154 -7.71 -23.13 -2.04
N ASP A 155 -8.63 -23.76 -2.80
CA ASP A 155 -8.72 -25.22 -2.90
C ASP A 155 -7.74 -25.71 -3.98
N THR A 156 -6.67 -26.38 -3.56
CA THR A 156 -5.62 -26.89 -4.44
C THR A 156 -6.09 -27.96 -5.44
N LYS A 157 -7.31 -28.48 -5.32
CA LYS A 157 -7.89 -29.42 -6.28
C LYS A 157 -8.64 -28.74 -7.42
N THR A 158 -9.26 -27.60 -7.14
CA THR A 158 -10.21 -26.96 -8.04
C THR A 158 -9.79 -25.56 -8.49
N CYS A 159 -9.02 -24.84 -7.67
CA CYS A 159 -8.50 -23.52 -8.01
C CYS A 159 -7.22 -23.64 -8.84
N PRO A 160 -7.04 -22.78 -9.86
CA PRO A 160 -5.79 -22.71 -10.62
C PRO A 160 -4.71 -22.03 -9.80
N ASN A 161 -3.45 -22.20 -10.22
CA ASN A 161 -2.33 -21.50 -9.59
C ASN A 161 -2.42 -20.00 -9.86
N ALA A 162 -2.43 -19.19 -8.80
CA ALA A 162 -2.47 -17.73 -8.88
C ALA A 162 -1.13 -17.06 -8.45
N GLY A 163 -0.14 -17.85 -8.04
CA GLY A 163 1.07 -17.37 -7.37
C GLY A 163 0.77 -16.93 -5.92
N PRO A 164 1.78 -16.49 -5.16
CA PRO A 164 1.63 -16.14 -3.76
C PRO A 164 0.97 -14.76 -3.57
N ALA A 165 0.29 -14.54 -2.43
CA ALA A 165 -0.09 -13.21 -1.98
C ALA A 165 1.12 -12.52 -1.31
N GLY A 166 1.89 -11.75 -2.07
CA GLY A 166 3.09 -11.05 -1.62
C GLY A 166 3.47 -9.93 -2.59
N GLY A 167 4.29 -8.98 -2.17
CA GLY A 167 4.68 -7.85 -3.02
C GLY A 167 3.50 -7.00 -3.49
N SER A 168 2.41 -6.97 -2.74
CA SER A 168 1.16 -6.26 -3.08
C SER A 168 0.59 -6.57 -4.47
N ARG A 169 0.96 -7.74 -5.03
CA ARG A 169 0.66 -8.12 -6.42
C ARG A 169 -0.77 -8.58 -6.65
N SER A 170 -1.42 -9.10 -5.62
CA SER A 170 -2.64 -9.90 -5.81
C SER A 170 -3.78 -9.13 -6.48
N GLN A 171 -3.99 -7.84 -6.14
CA GLN A 171 -5.03 -7.05 -6.79
C GLN A 171 -4.75 -6.88 -8.29
N VAL A 172 -3.50 -6.64 -8.68
CA VAL A 172 -3.11 -6.48 -10.09
C VAL A 172 -3.17 -7.83 -10.81
N MET A 173 -2.58 -8.87 -10.24
CA MET A 173 -2.44 -10.17 -10.89
C MET A 173 -3.74 -10.98 -10.83
N SER A 174 -4.18 -11.33 -9.61
CA SER A 174 -5.38 -12.18 -9.43
C SER A 174 -6.66 -11.42 -9.75
N GLY A 175 -6.71 -10.10 -9.49
CA GLY A 175 -7.84 -9.26 -9.89
C GLY A 175 -8.04 -9.24 -11.40
N ASN A 176 -6.95 -9.09 -12.19
CA ASN A 176 -7.02 -9.18 -13.66
C ASN A 176 -7.38 -10.59 -14.13
N ALA A 177 -6.84 -11.65 -13.52
CA ALA A 177 -7.21 -13.01 -13.87
C ALA A 177 -8.71 -13.26 -13.64
N CYS A 178 -9.26 -12.80 -12.51
CA CYS A 178 -10.70 -12.86 -12.22
C CYS A 178 -11.53 -12.06 -13.22
N ARG A 179 -11.09 -10.83 -13.57
CA ARG A 179 -11.73 -10.00 -14.59
C ARG A 179 -11.76 -10.72 -15.94
N LEU A 180 -10.63 -11.25 -16.39
CA LEU A 180 -10.53 -11.97 -17.68
C LEU A 180 -11.38 -13.25 -17.70
N ALA A 181 -11.42 -14.03 -16.61
CA ALA A 181 -12.29 -15.19 -16.52
C ALA A 181 -13.76 -14.80 -16.65
N ALA A 182 -14.18 -13.72 -15.98
CA ALA A 182 -15.53 -13.19 -16.08
C ALA A 182 -15.82 -12.64 -17.48
N GLU A 183 -14.89 -11.93 -18.13
CA GLU A 183 -15.01 -11.43 -19.49
C GLU A 183 -15.19 -12.57 -20.49
N ASN A 184 -14.39 -13.63 -20.40
CA ASN A 184 -14.47 -14.79 -21.27
C ASN A 184 -15.82 -15.52 -21.11
N LEU A 185 -16.31 -15.67 -19.86
CA LEU A 185 -17.65 -16.23 -19.62
C LEU A 185 -18.75 -15.33 -20.19
N VAL A 186 -18.74 -14.03 -19.92
CA VAL A 186 -19.74 -13.07 -20.40
C VAL A 186 -19.75 -13.01 -21.93
N ALA A 187 -18.59 -13.05 -22.57
CA ALA A 187 -18.47 -13.10 -24.03
C ALA A 187 -19.13 -14.35 -24.62
N ALA A 188 -18.94 -15.53 -24.00
CA ALA A 188 -19.57 -16.76 -24.42
C ALA A 188 -21.10 -16.78 -24.16
N MET A 189 -21.54 -16.15 -23.08
CA MET A 189 -22.97 -16.00 -22.79
C MET A 189 -23.69 -15.04 -23.78
N LYS A 190 -22.98 -14.04 -24.32
CA LYS A 190 -23.57 -13.00 -25.13
C LYS A 190 -24.03 -13.53 -26.49
N LYS A 191 -25.29 -13.26 -26.87
CA LYS A 191 -25.87 -13.57 -28.17
C LYS A 191 -25.73 -12.39 -29.14
N GLU A 192 -25.98 -12.66 -30.45
CA GLU A 192 -25.93 -11.61 -31.49
C GLU A 192 -26.95 -10.49 -31.27
N ASP A 193 -28.10 -10.82 -30.67
CA ASP A 193 -29.16 -9.86 -30.36
C ASP A 193 -28.89 -9.02 -29.08
N GLY A 194 -27.74 -9.26 -28.42
CA GLY A 194 -27.33 -8.58 -27.21
C GLY A 194 -27.87 -9.16 -25.91
N THR A 195 -28.70 -10.22 -25.96
CA THR A 195 -29.14 -10.97 -24.78
C THR A 195 -28.08 -11.97 -24.32
N PHE A 196 -28.29 -12.61 -23.18
CA PHE A 196 -27.32 -13.55 -22.61
C PHE A 196 -27.93 -14.95 -22.52
N ARG A 197 -27.12 -15.98 -22.86
CA ARG A 197 -27.47 -17.39 -22.76
C ARG A 197 -27.62 -17.79 -21.29
N THR A 198 -28.63 -18.63 -21.05
CA THR A 198 -28.76 -19.40 -19.83
C THR A 198 -27.78 -20.57 -19.86
N TYR A 199 -27.61 -21.26 -18.71
CA TYR A 199 -26.82 -22.48 -18.62
C TYR A 199 -27.30 -23.55 -19.62
N ASP A 200 -28.62 -23.81 -19.68
CA ASP A 200 -29.19 -24.81 -20.54
C ASP A 200 -29.01 -24.49 -22.05
N GLU A 201 -29.09 -23.22 -22.41
CA GLU A 201 -28.80 -22.76 -23.79
C GLU A 201 -27.33 -22.98 -24.17
N MET A 202 -26.36 -22.66 -23.23
CA MET A 202 -24.94 -22.90 -23.48
C MET A 202 -24.66 -24.39 -23.68
N VAL A 203 -25.24 -25.26 -22.83
CA VAL A 203 -25.08 -26.72 -22.95
C VAL A 203 -25.70 -27.24 -24.24
N ALA A 204 -26.91 -26.79 -24.60
CA ALA A 204 -27.59 -27.18 -25.83
C ALA A 204 -26.83 -26.77 -27.10
N GLU A 205 -26.14 -25.65 -27.08
CA GLU A 205 -25.28 -25.16 -28.17
C GLU A 205 -23.87 -25.76 -28.15
N GLY A 206 -23.54 -26.62 -27.16
CA GLY A 206 -22.19 -27.26 -27.00
C GLY A 206 -21.12 -26.28 -26.56
N LEU A 207 -21.49 -25.17 -25.95
CA LEU A 207 -20.54 -24.22 -25.37
C LEU A 207 -20.07 -24.68 -24.00
N ALA A 208 -18.83 -24.37 -23.64
CA ALA A 208 -18.34 -24.56 -22.29
C ALA A 208 -19.10 -23.63 -21.32
N THR A 209 -19.24 -24.08 -20.06
CA THR A 209 -19.81 -23.25 -18.98
C THR A 209 -18.76 -22.73 -18.02
N LYS A 210 -17.49 -23.16 -18.17
CA LYS A 210 -16.33 -22.74 -17.36
C LYS A 210 -15.25 -22.16 -18.24
N TYR A 211 -14.77 -20.98 -17.88
CA TYR A 211 -13.78 -20.22 -18.63
C TYR A 211 -12.62 -19.78 -17.74
N GLU A 212 -11.42 -19.83 -18.28
CA GLU A 212 -10.20 -19.42 -17.64
C GLU A 212 -9.90 -17.93 -17.96
N GLY A 213 -9.36 -17.24 -16.96
CA GLY A 213 -8.67 -15.96 -17.11
C GLY A 213 -7.22 -16.16 -16.72
N ASN A 214 -6.30 -15.78 -17.59
CA ASN A 214 -4.86 -15.79 -17.36
C ASN A 214 -4.32 -14.38 -17.56
N TRP A 215 -3.64 -13.85 -16.56
CA TRP A 215 -2.95 -12.57 -16.65
C TRP A 215 -1.45 -12.76 -16.47
N VAL A 216 -0.65 -12.16 -17.35
CA VAL A 216 0.81 -12.28 -17.37
C VAL A 216 1.42 -10.90 -17.61
N THR A 217 2.43 -10.52 -16.81
CA THR A 217 3.19 -9.27 -16.98
C THR A 217 4.27 -9.45 -18.05
N THR A 218 3.86 -9.59 -19.32
CA THR A 218 4.79 -9.83 -20.44
C THR A 218 5.77 -8.70 -20.68
N PHE A 219 5.38 -7.46 -20.39
CA PHE A 219 6.25 -6.27 -20.52
C PHE A 219 7.47 -6.31 -19.59
N CYS A 220 7.37 -6.93 -18.41
CA CYS A 220 8.53 -7.16 -17.54
C CYS A 220 9.53 -8.16 -18.16
N ALA A 221 9.11 -8.98 -19.15
CA ALA A 221 10.00 -9.87 -19.87
C ALA A 221 10.90 -9.14 -20.87
N ASP A 222 10.44 -8.01 -21.40
CA ASP A 222 11.18 -7.22 -22.39
C ASP A 222 12.34 -6.46 -21.74
N HIS A 223 12.21 -6.15 -20.44
CA HIS A 223 13.16 -5.36 -19.67
C HIS A 223 13.42 -5.96 -18.27
N PRO A 224 13.98 -7.19 -18.19
CA PRO A 224 14.28 -7.81 -16.91
C PRO A 224 15.32 -7.02 -16.14
N ILE A 225 15.31 -7.11 -14.80
CA ILE A 225 16.33 -6.49 -13.96
C ILE A 225 17.71 -7.10 -14.27
N ASP A 226 18.61 -6.26 -14.71
CA ASP A 226 20.03 -6.60 -14.82
C ASP A 226 20.65 -6.62 -13.41
N GLN A 227 21.21 -7.76 -13.02
CA GLN A 227 21.71 -7.98 -11.66
C GLN A 227 22.97 -7.18 -11.32
N ASP A 228 23.71 -6.73 -12.32
CA ASP A 228 24.95 -5.95 -12.11
C ASP A 228 24.66 -4.44 -12.01
N THR A 229 23.68 -3.96 -12.76
CA THR A 229 23.35 -2.53 -12.85
C THR A 229 22.08 -2.15 -12.11
N ALA A 230 21.25 -3.12 -11.72
CA ALA A 230 19.91 -2.94 -11.16
C ALA A 230 18.95 -2.13 -12.07
N GLN A 231 19.22 -2.13 -13.39
CA GLN A 231 18.36 -1.47 -14.36
C GLN A 231 17.38 -2.46 -14.98
N GLY A 232 16.13 -2.01 -15.19
CA GLY A 232 15.05 -2.82 -15.75
C GLY A 232 13.68 -2.29 -15.37
N ASP A 233 12.61 -2.97 -15.82
CA ASP A 233 11.21 -2.66 -15.48
C ASP A 233 10.59 -3.82 -14.69
N PRO A 234 10.80 -3.86 -13.35
CA PRO A 234 10.51 -5.05 -12.55
C PRO A 234 9.03 -5.21 -12.19
N PHE A 235 8.22 -4.13 -12.19
CA PHE A 235 6.88 -4.15 -11.62
C PHE A 235 5.82 -3.61 -12.59
N ALA A 236 4.64 -4.23 -12.55
CA ALA A 236 3.52 -3.85 -13.39
C ALA A 236 3.06 -2.40 -13.16
N THR A 237 3.07 -1.96 -11.90
CA THR A 237 2.66 -0.61 -11.51
C THR A 237 3.24 -0.28 -10.12
N TYR A 238 3.03 0.97 -9.69
CA TYR A 238 3.53 1.48 -8.41
C TYR A 238 2.42 2.13 -7.58
N MET A 239 2.58 2.03 -6.25
CA MET A 239 1.81 2.74 -5.25
C MET A 239 2.65 3.90 -4.70
N TYR A 240 1.99 5.00 -4.36
CA TYR A 240 2.65 6.21 -3.85
C TYR A 240 1.98 6.67 -2.56
N THR A 241 2.77 7.06 -1.56
CA THR A 241 2.29 7.46 -0.24
C THR A 241 3.11 8.61 0.32
N ILE A 242 2.44 9.58 0.98
CA ILE A 242 3.08 10.62 1.79
C ILE A 242 2.55 10.47 3.21
N PHE A 243 3.45 10.38 4.18
CA PHE A 243 3.17 10.18 5.58
C PHE A 243 3.49 11.44 6.38
N LEU A 244 2.51 11.91 7.16
CA LEU A 244 2.56 13.16 7.91
C LEU A 244 2.14 12.93 9.38
N PRO A 245 2.96 12.25 10.21
CA PRO A 245 2.68 12.09 11.63
C PRO A 245 2.96 13.36 12.43
N GLU A 246 2.04 13.72 13.33
CA GLU A 246 2.23 14.70 14.38
C GLU A 246 2.54 13.97 15.70
N VAL A 247 3.66 14.30 16.33
CA VAL A 247 4.10 13.65 17.56
C VAL A 247 4.19 14.62 18.74
N ALA A 248 4.00 14.09 19.94
CA ALA A 248 4.34 14.72 21.21
C ALA A 248 5.50 13.97 21.86
N VAL A 249 6.59 14.67 22.17
CA VAL A 249 7.79 14.12 22.80
C VAL A 249 7.93 14.70 24.19
N ASN A 250 7.87 13.85 25.21
CA ASN A 250 8.16 14.25 26.60
C ASN A 250 9.67 14.26 26.83
N THR A 251 10.27 15.43 27.00
CA THR A 251 11.72 15.59 27.12
C THR A 251 12.27 15.12 28.46
N GLU A 252 11.44 14.98 29.51
CA GLU A 252 11.86 14.48 30.82
C GLU A 252 11.86 12.95 30.86
N THR A 253 10.92 12.29 30.15
CA THR A 253 10.76 10.83 30.20
C THR A 253 11.22 10.11 28.93
N GLY A 254 11.42 10.82 27.84
CA GLY A 254 11.72 10.25 26.51
C GLY A 254 10.53 9.61 25.81
N LYS A 255 9.34 9.63 26.42
CA LYS A 255 8.14 9.03 25.80
C LYS A 255 7.69 9.83 24.58
N VAL A 256 7.40 9.12 23.49
CA VAL A 256 6.85 9.66 22.25
C VAL A 256 5.42 9.13 22.10
N LYS A 257 4.50 10.01 21.73
CA LYS A 257 3.12 9.68 21.35
C LYS A 257 2.86 10.23 19.96
N VAL A 258 2.35 9.41 19.05
CA VAL A 258 1.77 9.87 17.80
C VAL A 258 0.36 10.36 18.13
N GLU A 259 0.10 11.65 17.97
CA GLU A 259 -1.18 12.26 18.32
C GLU A 259 -2.16 12.28 17.13
N LYS A 260 -1.61 12.48 15.94
CA LYS A 260 -2.35 12.43 14.68
C LYS A 260 -1.47 11.82 13.60
N PHE A 261 -2.10 11.05 12.71
CA PHE A 261 -1.41 10.51 11.55
C PHE A 261 -2.19 10.82 10.28
N THR A 262 -1.69 11.71 9.44
CA THR A 262 -2.27 11.96 8.12
C THR A 262 -1.48 11.20 7.06
N CYS A 263 -2.17 10.48 6.19
CA CYS A 263 -1.58 9.78 5.05
C CYS A 263 -2.30 10.17 3.77
N VAL A 264 -1.52 10.55 2.75
CA VAL A 264 -2.02 10.79 1.39
C VAL A 264 -1.47 9.70 0.50
N ALA A 265 -2.33 9.00 -0.23
CA ALA A 265 -1.94 7.85 -1.03
C ALA A 265 -2.55 7.88 -2.43
N ASP A 266 -1.85 7.29 -3.39
CA ASP A 266 -2.38 6.95 -4.70
C ASP A 266 -2.11 5.47 -4.99
N VAL A 267 -3.17 4.68 -4.91
CA VAL A 267 -3.16 3.24 -5.17
C VAL A 267 -4.03 2.87 -6.37
N GLY A 268 -4.22 3.81 -7.29
CA GLY A 268 -5.13 3.64 -8.41
C GLY A 268 -6.60 3.71 -8.00
N THR A 269 -7.47 3.18 -8.84
CA THR A 269 -8.91 3.12 -8.57
C THR A 269 -9.19 2.30 -7.30
N ILE A 270 -9.94 2.88 -6.37
CA ILE A 270 -10.34 2.20 -5.13
C ILE A 270 -11.57 1.33 -5.40
N MET A 271 -11.34 0.03 -5.54
CA MET A 271 -12.42 -0.93 -5.82
C MET A 271 -13.28 -1.25 -4.59
N ASN A 272 -12.73 -1.19 -3.39
CA ASN A 272 -13.46 -1.34 -2.12
C ASN A 272 -12.85 -0.42 -1.06
N ARG A 273 -13.50 0.71 -0.82
CA ARG A 273 -12.98 1.75 0.07
C ARG A 273 -12.77 1.25 1.50
N LEU A 274 -13.71 0.48 2.04
CA LEU A 274 -13.62 -0.04 3.41
C LEU A 274 -12.38 -0.93 3.61
N LEU A 275 -12.09 -1.79 2.64
CA LEU A 275 -10.94 -2.69 2.72
C LEU A 275 -9.62 -1.93 2.54
N VAL A 276 -9.56 -0.97 1.62
CA VAL A 276 -8.36 -0.14 1.43
C VAL A 276 -8.08 0.67 2.68
N GLU A 277 -9.07 1.36 3.24
CA GLU A 277 -8.92 2.11 4.49
C GLU A 277 -8.49 1.19 5.64
N GLY A 278 -9.08 0.00 5.77
CA GLY A 278 -8.70 -1.00 6.78
C GLY A 278 -7.24 -1.43 6.68
N ASN A 279 -6.73 -1.66 5.46
CA ASN A 279 -5.32 -1.95 5.22
C ASN A 279 -4.42 -0.77 5.62
N PHE A 280 -4.82 0.47 5.30
CA PHE A 280 -4.06 1.66 5.66
C PHE A 280 -4.02 1.88 7.18
N TYR A 281 -5.14 1.74 7.89
CA TYR A 281 -5.14 1.82 9.36
C TYR A 281 -4.20 0.78 9.97
N GLY A 282 -4.27 -0.46 9.53
CA GLY A 282 -3.42 -1.54 10.03
C GLY A 282 -1.93 -1.31 9.75
N GLY A 283 -1.57 -0.95 8.52
CA GLY A 283 -0.19 -0.69 8.12
C GLY A 283 0.42 0.51 8.83
N LEU A 284 -0.32 1.60 9.02
CA LEU A 284 0.13 2.77 9.78
C LEU A 284 0.41 2.43 11.24
N VAL A 285 -0.47 1.67 11.91
CA VAL A 285 -0.26 1.23 13.31
C VAL A 285 0.96 0.31 13.40
N GLN A 286 1.14 -0.59 12.46
CA GLN A 286 2.33 -1.44 12.38
C GLN A 286 3.61 -0.58 12.21
N GLY A 287 3.57 0.45 11.38
CA GLY A 287 4.68 1.41 11.23
C GLY A 287 4.99 2.20 12.50
N ILE A 288 3.96 2.54 13.29
CA ILE A 288 4.15 3.16 14.62
C ILE A 288 4.87 2.18 15.56
N GLY A 289 4.49 0.90 15.55
CA GLY A 289 5.17 -0.16 16.28
C GLY A 289 6.65 -0.26 15.93
N LEU A 290 6.97 -0.34 14.63
CA LEU A 290 8.36 -0.34 14.13
C LEU A 290 9.16 0.88 14.61
N ALA A 291 8.53 2.06 14.62
CA ALA A 291 9.20 3.29 15.05
C ALA A 291 9.49 3.31 16.55
N LEU A 292 8.54 2.85 17.40
CA LEU A 292 8.54 3.20 18.82
C LEU A 292 8.67 2.02 19.78
N THR A 293 8.21 0.80 19.42
CA THR A 293 8.02 -0.28 20.42
C THR A 293 8.54 -1.64 20.01
N GLU A 294 8.46 -2.02 18.73
CA GLU A 294 8.77 -3.38 18.27
C GLU A 294 10.28 -3.66 18.26
N ASP A 295 10.68 -4.72 18.96
CA ASP A 295 12.07 -5.15 19.09
C ASP A 295 12.18 -6.66 19.17
N PHE A 296 13.19 -7.22 18.53
CA PHE A 296 13.54 -8.63 18.49
C PHE A 296 15.03 -8.87 18.80
N GLU A 297 15.65 -8.02 19.60
CA GLU A 297 17.07 -8.13 19.92
C GLU A 297 17.37 -9.28 20.87
N ASP A 298 16.48 -9.56 21.83
CA ASP A 298 16.62 -10.68 22.77
C ASP A 298 15.63 -11.80 22.44
N LEU A 299 16.09 -12.77 21.66
CA LEU A 299 15.27 -13.92 21.23
C LEU A 299 14.81 -14.82 22.40
N ASN A 300 15.35 -14.67 23.61
CA ASN A 300 14.89 -15.40 24.80
C ASN A 300 13.75 -14.64 25.52
N HIS A 301 13.73 -13.31 25.41
CA HIS A 301 12.72 -12.46 26.02
C HIS A 301 11.57 -12.19 25.01
N ASP A 302 11.90 -11.88 23.76
CA ASP A 302 10.95 -11.40 22.74
C ASP A 302 10.23 -12.57 22.04
N THR A 303 9.73 -13.52 22.83
CA THR A 303 9.13 -14.79 22.37
C THR A 303 7.61 -14.73 22.18
N SER A 304 6.99 -13.59 22.45
CA SER A 304 5.55 -13.39 22.30
C SER A 304 5.24 -12.01 21.71
N LEU A 305 4.07 -11.87 21.06
CA LEU A 305 3.62 -10.59 20.50
C LEU A 305 3.63 -9.46 21.54
N LYS A 306 3.32 -9.77 22.79
CA LYS A 306 3.37 -8.80 23.90
C LYS A 306 4.79 -8.36 24.20
N ASN A 307 5.71 -9.31 24.28
CA ASN A 307 7.11 -9.04 24.71
C ASN A 307 7.89 -8.32 23.61
N CYS A 308 7.62 -8.63 22.34
CA CYS A 308 8.26 -7.95 21.21
C CYS A 308 7.69 -6.56 20.93
N GLY A 309 6.68 -6.12 21.66
CA GLY A 309 6.21 -4.73 21.61
C GLY A 309 5.22 -4.41 20.48
N ILE A 310 4.56 -5.43 19.90
CA ILE A 310 3.48 -5.20 18.94
C ILE A 310 2.36 -4.41 19.60
N LEU A 311 1.89 -3.36 18.93
CA LEU A 311 0.86 -2.46 19.43
C LEU A 311 -0.50 -3.15 19.50
N TYR A 312 -1.28 -2.81 20.53
CA TYR A 312 -2.68 -3.17 20.64
C TYR A 312 -3.57 -2.08 19.99
N PRO A 313 -4.84 -2.37 19.67
CA PRO A 313 -5.75 -1.38 19.09
C PRO A 313 -5.87 -0.08 19.91
N ASN A 314 -5.75 -0.16 21.24
CA ASN A 314 -5.79 1.01 22.12
C ASN A 314 -4.52 1.88 22.09
N ASP A 315 -3.46 1.39 21.47
CA ASP A 315 -2.19 2.14 21.31
C ASP A 315 -2.17 2.93 20.00
N ALA A 316 -3.14 2.68 19.11
CA ALA A 316 -3.31 3.44 17.88
C ALA A 316 -3.71 4.90 18.19
N PRO A 317 -3.27 5.88 17.37
CA PRO A 317 -3.76 7.24 17.48
C PRO A 317 -5.27 7.30 17.27
N ASP A 318 -5.95 8.13 18.05
CA ASP A 318 -7.40 8.37 17.87
C ASP A 318 -7.71 9.13 16.57
N ASP A 319 -6.74 9.85 16.01
CA ASP A 319 -6.89 10.68 14.81
C ASP A 319 -5.96 10.17 13.70
N ILE A 320 -6.51 9.31 12.83
CA ILE A 320 -5.88 8.87 11.58
C ILE A 320 -6.72 9.39 10.42
N GLU A 321 -6.11 10.22 9.59
CA GLU A 321 -6.73 10.87 8.44
C GLU A 321 -6.15 10.31 7.14
N LEU A 322 -7.01 9.73 6.28
CA LEU A 322 -6.61 9.12 5.02
C LEU A 322 -7.17 9.92 3.85
N HIS A 323 -6.30 10.29 2.91
CA HIS A 323 -6.65 10.93 1.65
C HIS A 323 -6.17 10.06 0.49
N PHE A 324 -7.03 9.85 -0.50
CA PHE A 324 -6.70 9.03 -1.66
C PHE A 324 -6.87 9.83 -2.95
N ASN A 325 -5.79 9.86 -3.74
CA ASN A 325 -5.87 10.15 -5.17
C ASN A 325 -6.11 8.82 -5.89
N GLU A 326 -6.86 8.87 -7.01
CA GLU A 326 -7.24 7.66 -7.74
C GLU A 326 -6.78 7.76 -9.20
N THR A 327 -5.47 7.87 -9.42
CA THR A 327 -4.91 7.87 -10.77
C THR A 327 -5.04 6.48 -11.38
N TYR A 328 -5.74 6.37 -12.50
CA TYR A 328 -5.98 5.11 -13.19
C TYR A 328 -4.68 4.39 -13.55
N ARG A 329 -4.58 3.09 -13.19
CA ARG A 329 -3.45 2.21 -13.51
C ARG A 329 -3.79 1.31 -14.70
N PRO A 330 -3.20 1.54 -15.90
CA PRO A 330 -3.49 0.72 -17.09
C PRO A 330 -3.28 -0.79 -16.88
N SER A 331 -2.26 -1.18 -16.12
CA SER A 331 -1.96 -2.59 -15.82
C SER A 331 -2.87 -3.21 -14.76
N GLY A 332 -3.64 -2.43 -14.02
CA GLY A 332 -4.51 -2.94 -12.96
C GLY A 332 -5.94 -3.22 -13.43
N PRO A 333 -6.67 -4.13 -12.76
CA PRO A 333 -8.07 -4.37 -13.08
C PRO A 333 -8.87 -3.11 -12.79
N TYR A 334 -9.56 -2.59 -13.81
CA TYR A 334 -10.34 -1.35 -13.75
C TYR A 334 -9.55 -0.13 -13.22
N GLY A 335 -8.24 -0.14 -13.36
CA GLY A 335 -7.35 0.95 -12.93
C GLY A 335 -6.84 0.85 -11.49
N ALA A 336 -7.07 -0.25 -10.79
CA ALA A 336 -6.61 -0.44 -9.42
C ALA A 336 -5.15 -0.92 -9.36
N ALA A 337 -4.36 -0.40 -8.42
CA ALA A 337 -3.09 -1.00 -8.00
C ALA A 337 -3.29 -1.95 -6.80
N GLY A 338 -2.22 -2.48 -6.24
CA GLY A 338 -2.21 -3.08 -4.92
C GLY A 338 -2.30 -2.01 -3.82
N CYS A 339 -2.49 -2.42 -2.57
CA CYS A 339 -2.45 -1.49 -1.44
C CYS A 339 -1.90 -2.13 -0.15
N GLY A 340 -1.57 -3.43 -0.18
CA GLY A 340 -1.27 -4.19 1.04
C GLY A 340 -0.09 -3.66 1.83
N GLU A 341 1.00 -3.33 1.17
CA GLU A 341 2.26 -2.95 1.82
C GLU A 341 2.53 -1.43 1.81
N ALA A 342 1.87 -0.66 0.93
CA ALA A 342 2.07 0.78 0.83
C ALA A 342 1.94 1.54 2.18
N PRO A 343 0.96 1.25 3.06
CA PRO A 343 0.82 1.97 4.32
C PRO A 343 1.91 1.65 5.36
N LEU A 344 2.71 0.59 5.13
CA LEU A 344 3.81 0.19 6.02
C LEU A 344 5.19 0.65 5.52
N ASP A 345 5.31 1.07 4.28
CA ASP A 345 6.62 1.35 3.67
C ASP A 345 7.45 2.36 4.44
N ALA A 346 6.93 3.55 4.66
CA ALA A 346 7.69 4.66 5.21
C ALA A 346 7.02 5.44 6.38
N PRO A 347 6.03 4.93 7.13
CA PRO A 347 5.48 5.67 8.27
C PRO A 347 6.49 5.81 9.42
N HIS A 348 7.33 4.81 9.67
CA HIS A 348 8.30 4.80 10.76
C HIS A 348 9.41 5.87 10.59
N PRO A 349 10.06 6.10 9.43
CA PRO A 349 10.99 7.21 9.29
C PRO A 349 10.31 8.58 9.42
N ALA A 350 9.04 8.74 8.98
CA ALA A 350 8.29 9.97 9.21
C ALA A 350 8.16 10.29 10.71
N ILE A 351 7.87 9.28 11.55
CA ILE A 351 7.80 9.45 13.01
C ILE A 351 9.16 9.89 13.57
N LEU A 352 10.26 9.28 13.12
CA LEU A 352 11.61 9.67 13.58
C LEU A 352 11.96 11.10 13.11
N ASN A 353 11.57 11.49 11.92
CA ASN A 353 11.72 12.85 11.42
C ASN A 353 10.86 13.84 12.23
N ALA A 354 9.66 13.44 12.67
CA ALA A 354 8.83 14.23 13.59
C ALA A 354 9.48 14.42 14.96
N ILE A 355 10.14 13.39 15.51
CA ILE A 355 10.91 13.50 16.76
C ILE A 355 12.05 14.51 16.59
N TYR A 356 12.78 14.44 15.47
CA TYR A 356 13.81 15.43 15.17
C TYR A 356 13.25 16.85 15.02
N ASN A 357 12.15 17.03 14.30
CA ASN A 357 11.49 18.32 14.16
C ASN A 357 11.06 18.91 15.53
N ALA A 358 10.57 18.05 16.44
CA ALA A 358 10.16 18.46 17.78
C ALA A 358 11.35 18.89 18.67
N THR A 359 12.47 18.18 18.57
CA THR A 359 13.49 18.21 19.61
C THR A 359 14.89 18.58 19.13
N GLY A 360 15.18 18.45 17.84
CA GLY A 360 16.53 18.48 17.28
C GLY A 360 17.34 17.20 17.44
N ALA A 361 16.82 16.20 18.17
CA ALA A 361 17.53 14.93 18.41
C ALA A 361 17.26 13.93 17.27
N ARG A 362 18.32 13.39 16.66
CA ARG A 362 18.23 12.34 15.63
C ARG A 362 18.25 10.96 16.26
N ILE A 363 17.24 10.17 15.94
CA ILE A 363 17.18 8.75 16.29
C ILE A 363 17.62 7.96 15.06
N THR A 364 18.69 7.19 15.21
CA THR A 364 19.30 6.40 14.12
C THR A 364 19.12 4.90 14.29
N ARG A 365 18.49 4.45 15.38
CA ARG A 365 18.23 3.04 15.68
C ARG A 365 16.83 2.86 16.24
N VAL A 366 15.99 2.17 15.50
CA VAL A 366 14.63 1.79 15.94
C VAL A 366 14.66 0.58 16.87
N PRO A 367 13.63 0.42 17.71
CA PRO A 367 12.58 1.39 18.01
C PRO A 367 13.12 2.57 18.82
N ALA A 368 12.50 3.75 18.69
CA ALA A 368 12.82 4.96 19.45
C ALA A 368 12.25 4.88 20.87
N ARG A 369 12.72 3.90 21.64
CA ARG A 369 12.31 3.72 23.03
C ARG A 369 12.72 4.93 23.89
N PRO A 370 12.04 5.19 25.02
CA PRO A 370 12.27 6.35 25.85
C PRO A 370 13.74 6.58 26.23
N GLU A 371 14.47 5.51 26.54
CA GLU A 371 15.89 5.59 26.89
C GLU A 371 16.78 6.04 25.70
N LYS A 372 16.44 5.63 24.48
CA LYS A 372 17.17 6.07 23.26
C LYS A 372 16.88 7.54 22.96
N VAL A 373 15.63 7.98 23.13
CA VAL A 373 15.23 9.39 22.97
C VAL A 373 15.93 10.27 24.00
N LEU A 374 15.96 9.87 25.29
CA LEU A 374 16.68 10.59 26.35
C LEU A 374 18.17 10.65 26.08
N ALA A 375 18.76 9.57 25.57
CA ALA A 375 20.20 9.55 25.24
C ALA A 375 20.50 10.56 24.12
N ALA A 376 19.68 10.57 23.05
CA ALA A 376 19.85 11.52 21.94
C ALA A 376 19.62 12.98 22.37
N LEU A 377 18.68 13.25 23.28
CA LEU A 377 18.48 14.60 23.84
C LEU A 377 19.70 15.09 24.64
N LYS A 378 20.30 14.22 25.45
CA LYS A 378 21.53 14.54 26.22
C LYS A 378 22.75 14.81 25.34
N GLU A 379 22.78 14.27 24.13
CA GLU A 379 23.86 14.56 23.18
C GLU A 379 23.79 15.98 22.61
N LEU A 380 22.60 16.59 22.56
CA LEU A 380 22.42 17.99 22.12
C LEU A 380 22.88 19.01 23.16
N GLU A 381 23.03 18.60 24.43
CA GLU A 381 23.46 19.48 25.52
C GLU A 381 25.02 19.58 25.63
N LYS A 382 25.74 18.75 24.87
CA LYS A 382 27.22 18.72 24.81
C LYS A 382 27.78 19.66 23.76
#